data_d895cec9a56d272fd4f3094d32649c1d
#
_entry.id   d895cec9a56d272fd4f3094d32649c1d
#
_cell.length_a   1.000
_cell.length_b   1.000
_cell.length_c   1.000
_cell.angle_alpha   90.00
_cell.angle_beta   90.00
_cell.angle_gamma   90.00
#
_symmetry.space_group_name_H-M   'P 1'
#
loop_
_entity.id
_entity.type
_entity.pdbx_description
1 polymer ?
#
loop_
_entity_poly.entity_id
_entity_poly.type
_entity_poly.pdbx_seq_one_letter_code
_entity_poly.pdbx_strand_id
1 'polypeptide(L)'
;MRVFGSVCVLMLFGSAALAQDAAGAFPGFCEEWMHKLEVREQNNVSHIKWEPNGDGVSGEYIAYTHEHTCAVKDGTGKVPVGEIVYREIRYEKRGGTVAEAEQSAARPVETTEVTEIFRYDKGKWIY
;
A
#
# COMPACT_ATOMS: atom_id res chain seq x y z
N MET A 1 55.62 -35.47 13.27
CA MET A 1 54.79 -34.38 13.79
C MET A 1 54.06 -33.77 12.60
N ARG A 2 52.81 -34.07 12.43
CA ARG A 2 51.95 -33.47 11.40
C ARG A 2 51.07 -32.43 12.06
N VAL A 3 51.30 -31.18 11.71
CA VAL A 3 50.42 -30.08 12.14
C VAL A 3 49.31 -29.98 11.12
N PHE A 4 48.11 -30.35 11.51
CA PHE A 4 46.89 -30.10 10.74
C PHE A 4 46.43 -28.65 11.03
N GLY A 5 46.71 -27.78 10.06
CA GLY A 5 46.12 -26.44 10.06
C GLY A 5 44.65 -26.52 9.72
N SER A 6 43.77 -26.26 10.70
CA SER A 6 42.36 -26.11 10.50
C SER A 6 42.10 -24.75 9.86
N VAL A 7 41.74 -24.76 8.59
CA VAL A 7 41.28 -23.55 7.90
C VAL A 7 39.79 -23.34 8.26
N CYS A 8 39.52 -22.40 9.17
CA CYS A 8 38.18 -21.90 9.38
C CYS A 8 37.76 -21.04 8.20
N VAL A 9 36.98 -21.59 7.30
CA VAL A 9 36.28 -20.81 6.27
C VAL A 9 35.10 -20.13 6.93
N LEU A 10 35.24 -18.86 7.28
CA LEU A 10 34.12 -18.01 7.68
C LEU A 10 33.28 -17.71 6.45
N MET A 11 32.19 -18.41 6.31
CA MET A 11 31.18 -18.10 5.28
C MET A 11 30.38 -16.88 5.67
N LEU A 12 30.61 -15.79 4.93
CA LEU A 12 29.82 -14.57 5.01
C LEU A 12 28.47 -14.75 4.27
N PHE A 13 27.49 -15.33 4.93
CA PHE A 13 26.15 -15.56 4.36
C PHE A 13 25.12 -14.47 4.76
N GLY A 14 25.53 -13.29 5.22
CA GLY A 14 24.62 -12.33 5.86
C GLY A 14 23.67 -11.58 4.94
N SER A 15 24.09 -11.14 3.75
CA SER A 15 23.30 -10.18 2.95
C SER A 15 22.32 -10.82 1.96
N ALA A 16 22.64 -11.99 1.41
CA ALA A 16 21.77 -12.68 0.46
C ALA A 16 20.53 -13.30 1.14
N ALA A 17 20.69 -13.84 2.35
CA ALA A 17 19.59 -14.40 3.13
C ALA A 17 18.59 -13.31 3.56
N LEU A 18 19.06 -12.12 3.97
CA LEU A 18 18.21 -10.99 4.34
C LEU A 18 17.37 -10.50 3.15
N ALA A 19 17.96 -10.41 1.95
CA ALA A 19 17.25 -10.01 0.75
C ALA A 19 16.19 -11.03 0.33
N GLN A 20 16.45 -12.33 0.49
CA GLN A 20 15.50 -13.40 0.21
C GLN A 20 14.33 -13.38 1.20
N ASP A 21 14.57 -13.18 2.48
CA ASP A 21 13.55 -13.09 3.52
C ASP A 21 12.67 -11.86 3.29
N ALA A 22 13.24 -10.73 2.95
CA ALA A 22 12.52 -9.51 2.63
C ALA A 22 11.62 -9.70 1.40
N ALA A 23 12.17 -10.24 0.30
CA ALA A 23 11.41 -10.49 -0.92
C ALA A 23 10.31 -11.53 -0.72
N GLY A 24 10.55 -12.57 0.08
CA GLY A 24 9.56 -13.61 0.38
C GLY A 24 8.41 -13.14 1.26
N ALA A 25 8.65 -12.19 2.15
CA ALA A 25 7.65 -11.63 3.07
C ALA A 25 6.83 -10.49 2.45
N PHE A 26 7.30 -9.85 1.40
CA PHE A 26 6.66 -8.66 0.85
C PHE A 26 5.29 -8.91 0.20
N PRO A 27 5.05 -10.00 -0.55
CA PRO A 27 3.71 -10.27 -1.08
C PRO A 27 2.61 -10.31 -0.02
N GLY A 28 2.83 -10.94 1.11
CA GLY A 28 1.89 -10.96 2.23
C GLY A 28 1.69 -9.58 2.85
N PHE A 29 2.74 -8.80 2.96
CA PHE A 29 2.66 -7.41 3.41
C PHE A 29 1.83 -6.54 2.45
N CYS A 30 2.01 -6.72 1.13
CA CYS A 30 1.20 -6.06 0.10
C CYS A 30 -0.28 -6.37 0.24
N GLU A 31 -0.64 -7.64 0.39
CA GLU A 31 -2.04 -8.05 0.58
C GLU A 31 -2.65 -7.39 1.81
N GLU A 32 -1.93 -7.38 2.91
CA GLU A 32 -2.36 -6.74 4.15
C GLU A 32 -2.55 -5.23 3.96
N TRP A 33 -1.63 -4.58 3.27
CA TRP A 33 -1.73 -3.15 2.96
C TRP A 33 -2.95 -2.84 2.10
N MET A 34 -3.15 -3.58 1.01
CA MET A 34 -4.30 -3.39 0.13
C MET A 34 -5.62 -3.64 0.86
N HIS A 35 -5.66 -4.61 1.75
CA HIS A 35 -6.83 -4.85 2.60
C HIS A 35 -7.11 -3.66 3.54
N LYS A 36 -6.09 -3.05 4.11
CA LYS A 36 -6.24 -1.83 4.91
C LYS A 36 -6.82 -0.67 4.10
N LEU A 37 -6.42 -0.53 2.84
CA LEU A 37 -6.98 0.48 1.94
C LEU A 37 -8.46 0.21 1.64
N GLU A 38 -8.83 -1.04 1.43
CA GLU A 38 -10.23 -1.44 1.23
C GLU A 38 -11.10 -1.11 2.44
N VAL A 39 -10.64 -1.40 3.64
CA VAL A 39 -11.33 -1.03 4.89
C VAL A 39 -11.45 0.49 5.03
N ARG A 40 -10.39 1.21 4.68
CA ARG A 40 -10.41 2.70 4.68
C ARG A 40 -11.43 3.25 3.70
N GLU A 41 -11.52 2.68 2.51
CA GLU A 41 -12.53 3.07 1.51
C GLU A 41 -13.95 2.88 2.05
N GLN A 42 -14.24 1.73 2.65
CA GLN A 42 -15.55 1.46 3.27
C GLN A 42 -15.87 2.50 4.34
N ASN A 43 -14.90 2.86 5.17
CA ASN A 43 -15.05 3.91 6.16
C ASN A 43 -15.29 5.28 5.52
N ASN A 44 -14.57 5.61 4.46
CA ASN A 44 -14.75 6.87 3.73
C ASN A 44 -16.17 7.00 3.16
N VAL A 45 -16.67 5.94 2.55
CA VAL A 45 -18.04 5.91 2.01
C VAL A 45 -19.09 6.09 3.11
N SER A 46 -18.84 5.54 4.29
CA SER A 46 -19.76 5.64 5.43
C SER A 46 -19.77 7.01 6.11
N HIS A 47 -18.75 7.85 5.86
CA HIS A 47 -18.53 9.13 6.53
C HIS A 47 -18.40 10.29 5.55
N ILE A 48 -19.16 10.27 4.47
CA ILE A 48 -19.18 11.38 3.51
C ILE A 48 -19.72 12.63 4.19
N LYS A 49 -18.99 13.73 4.05
CA LYS A 49 -19.46 15.04 4.48
C LYS A 49 -20.29 15.65 3.35
N TRP A 50 -21.59 15.71 3.56
CA TRP A 50 -22.52 16.29 2.61
C TRP A 50 -22.55 17.81 2.73
N GLU A 51 -22.53 18.47 1.57
CA GLU A 51 -22.55 19.93 1.49
C GLU A 51 -23.64 20.40 0.51
N PRO A 52 -24.24 21.57 0.75
CA PRO A 52 -25.15 22.16 -0.22
C PRO A 52 -24.46 22.38 -1.57
N ASN A 53 -25.17 22.05 -2.64
CA ASN A 53 -24.71 22.24 -4.01
C ASN A 53 -25.90 22.60 -4.90
N GLY A 54 -26.08 23.90 -5.19
CA GLY A 54 -27.28 24.39 -5.86
C GLY A 54 -28.53 24.12 -5.00
N ASP A 55 -29.55 23.50 -5.60
CA ASP A 55 -30.77 23.09 -4.90
C ASP A 55 -30.68 21.73 -4.21
N GLY A 56 -29.52 21.08 -4.32
CA GLY A 56 -29.30 19.76 -3.76
C GLY A 56 -28.08 19.69 -2.85
N VAL A 57 -27.54 18.50 -2.74
CA VAL A 57 -26.34 18.20 -1.95
C VAL A 57 -25.30 17.42 -2.77
N SER A 58 -24.05 17.56 -2.42
CA SER A 58 -22.96 16.74 -2.93
C SER A 58 -21.99 16.34 -1.82
N GLY A 59 -21.28 15.27 -2.04
CA GLY A 59 -20.24 14.80 -1.15
C GLY A 59 -19.20 14.00 -1.90
N GLU A 60 -18.00 13.94 -1.35
CA GLU A 60 -16.88 13.25 -1.94
C GLU A 60 -16.32 12.19 -1.00
N TYR A 61 -15.72 11.16 -1.57
CA TYR A 61 -14.94 10.18 -0.82
C TYR A 61 -13.75 9.70 -1.66
N ILE A 62 -12.75 9.19 -0.96
CA ILE A 62 -11.57 8.58 -1.58
C ILE A 62 -11.73 7.06 -1.62
N ALA A 63 -11.50 6.50 -2.80
CA ALA A 63 -11.43 5.07 -3.06
C ALA A 63 -10.05 4.69 -3.59
N TYR A 64 -9.77 3.40 -3.65
CA TYR A 64 -8.49 2.88 -4.09
C TYR A 64 -8.70 1.78 -5.13
N THR A 65 -7.84 1.73 -6.16
CA THR A 65 -7.92 0.64 -7.15
C THR A 65 -7.51 -0.69 -6.52
N HIS A 66 -8.19 -1.77 -6.91
CA HIS A 66 -7.75 -3.13 -6.57
C HIS A 66 -6.48 -3.50 -7.32
N GLU A 67 -6.33 -2.99 -8.54
CA GLU A 67 -5.11 -3.16 -9.34
C GLU A 67 -3.96 -2.41 -8.69
N HIS A 68 -2.87 -3.13 -8.48
CA HIS A 68 -1.67 -2.60 -7.85
C HIS A 68 -0.45 -3.42 -8.26
N THR A 69 0.72 -2.87 -8.04
CA THR A 69 1.99 -3.58 -8.20
C THR A 69 2.77 -3.59 -6.89
N CYS A 70 3.47 -4.69 -6.64
CA CYS A 70 4.32 -4.88 -5.48
C CYS A 70 5.71 -5.26 -5.96
N ALA A 71 6.72 -4.51 -5.54
CA ALA A 71 8.09 -4.77 -5.92
C ALA A 71 9.06 -4.54 -4.76
N VAL A 72 10.03 -5.41 -4.64
CA VAL A 72 11.18 -5.21 -3.73
C VAL A 72 12.35 -4.77 -4.57
N LYS A 73 12.98 -3.67 -4.18
CA LYS A 73 14.14 -3.07 -4.85
C LYS A 73 15.29 -2.93 -3.87
N ASP A 74 16.50 -2.86 -4.42
CA ASP A 74 17.66 -2.52 -3.63
C ASP A 74 17.68 -1.01 -3.37
N GLY A 75 17.68 -0.64 -2.10
CA GLY A 75 17.86 0.74 -1.67
C GLY A 75 19.34 1.11 -1.53
N THR A 76 19.58 2.30 -0.98
CA THR A 76 20.93 2.79 -0.67
C THR A 76 21.61 1.84 0.31
N GLY A 77 22.86 1.43 0.01
CA GLY A 77 23.61 0.50 0.85
C GLY A 77 23.09 -0.94 0.82
N LYS A 78 22.38 -1.34 -0.21
CA LYS A 78 21.78 -2.67 -0.42
C LYS A 78 20.72 -3.03 0.63
N VAL A 79 20.09 -2.02 1.25
CA VAL A 79 18.95 -2.23 2.13
C VAL A 79 17.70 -2.44 1.27
N PRO A 80 16.91 -3.52 1.48
CA PRO A 80 15.70 -3.73 0.71
C PRO A 80 14.69 -2.61 0.91
N VAL A 81 14.08 -2.18 -0.20
CA VAL A 81 12.98 -1.20 -0.22
C VAL A 81 11.80 -1.85 -0.91
N GLY A 82 10.63 -1.80 -0.28
CA GLY A 82 9.39 -2.26 -0.87
C GLY A 82 8.60 -1.10 -1.47
N GLU A 83 8.01 -1.33 -2.63
CA GLU A 83 7.12 -0.37 -3.26
C GLU A 83 5.77 -1.01 -3.57
N ILE A 84 4.71 -0.30 -3.24
CA ILE A 84 3.36 -0.64 -3.65
C ILE A 84 2.83 0.55 -4.46
N VAL A 85 2.43 0.29 -5.70
CA VAL A 85 1.84 1.30 -6.58
C VAL A 85 0.38 0.98 -6.81
N TYR A 86 -0.47 1.92 -6.55
CA TYR A 86 -1.92 1.84 -6.76
C TYR A 86 -2.45 3.22 -7.16
N ARG A 87 -3.74 3.35 -7.39
CA ARG A 87 -4.39 4.64 -7.68
C ARG A 87 -5.40 4.99 -6.62
N GLU A 88 -5.38 6.23 -6.24
CA GLU A 88 -6.38 6.89 -5.42
C GLU A 88 -7.38 7.57 -6.35
N ILE A 89 -8.68 7.35 -6.12
CA ILE A 89 -9.75 7.93 -6.92
C ILE A 89 -10.64 8.75 -6.00
N ARG A 90 -10.82 10.01 -6.32
CA ARG A 90 -11.80 10.85 -5.65
C ARG A 90 -13.12 10.78 -6.40
N TYR A 91 -14.14 10.26 -5.73
CA TYR A 91 -15.50 10.15 -6.25
C TYR A 91 -16.40 11.23 -5.67
N GLU A 92 -17.37 11.64 -6.47
CA GLU A 92 -18.42 12.55 -6.06
C GLU A 92 -19.78 11.89 -6.21
N LYS A 93 -20.67 12.13 -5.25
CA LYS A 93 -22.07 11.77 -5.29
C LYS A 93 -22.92 13.02 -5.15
N ARG A 94 -24.01 13.10 -5.91
CA ARG A 94 -24.96 14.22 -5.91
C ARG A 94 -26.40 13.74 -5.86
N GLY A 95 -27.26 14.54 -5.26
CA GLY A 95 -28.69 14.31 -5.24
C GLY A 95 -29.46 15.54 -4.77
N GLY A 96 -30.76 15.49 -4.89
CA GLY A 96 -31.63 16.55 -4.34
C GLY A 96 -31.67 16.55 -2.82
N THR A 97 -31.48 15.38 -2.23
CA THR A 97 -31.40 15.16 -0.78
C THR A 97 -30.21 14.27 -0.47
N VAL A 98 -29.78 14.20 0.79
CA VAL A 98 -28.73 13.28 1.23
C VAL A 98 -29.09 11.83 0.91
N ALA A 99 -30.34 11.41 1.15
CA ALA A 99 -30.78 10.05 0.86
C ALA A 99 -30.69 9.72 -0.64
N GLU A 100 -31.07 10.64 -1.52
CA GLU A 100 -30.94 10.48 -2.96
C GLU A 100 -29.46 10.44 -3.40
N ALA A 101 -28.64 11.32 -2.84
CA ALA A 101 -27.21 11.36 -3.11
C ALA A 101 -26.52 10.05 -2.69
N GLU A 102 -26.85 9.48 -1.54
CA GLU A 102 -26.34 8.19 -1.08
C GLU A 102 -26.65 7.05 -2.06
N GLN A 103 -27.82 7.09 -2.70
CA GLN A 103 -28.24 6.09 -3.67
C GLN A 103 -27.76 6.37 -5.09
N SER A 104 -27.19 7.53 -5.34
CA SER A 104 -26.71 7.91 -6.68
C SER A 104 -25.42 7.16 -7.06
N ALA A 105 -25.17 7.05 -8.36
CA ALA A 105 -23.91 6.54 -8.85
C ALA A 105 -22.76 7.50 -8.52
N ALA A 106 -21.66 6.97 -8.01
CA ALA A 106 -20.45 7.74 -7.77
C ALA A 106 -19.77 8.08 -9.09
N ARG A 107 -19.33 9.31 -9.23
CA ARG A 107 -18.61 9.80 -10.41
C ARG A 107 -17.16 10.08 -10.08
N PRO A 108 -16.18 9.51 -10.80
CA PRO A 108 -14.77 9.82 -10.58
C PRO A 108 -14.48 11.26 -10.99
N VAL A 109 -13.84 12.00 -10.12
CA VAL A 109 -13.49 13.42 -10.30
C VAL A 109 -12.00 13.60 -10.54
N GLU A 110 -11.19 12.78 -9.88
CA GLU A 110 -9.73 12.85 -9.96
C GLU A 110 -9.15 11.48 -9.69
N THR A 111 -8.10 11.12 -10.41
CA THR A 111 -7.33 9.89 -10.20
C THR A 111 -5.86 10.24 -10.05
N THR A 112 -5.25 9.76 -8.99
CA THR A 112 -3.84 10.02 -8.67
C THR A 112 -3.11 8.70 -8.48
N GLU A 113 -1.98 8.51 -9.15
CA GLU A 113 -1.10 7.39 -8.88
C GLU A 113 -0.34 7.62 -7.58
N VAL A 114 -0.33 6.62 -6.72
CA VAL A 114 0.34 6.63 -5.42
C VAL A 114 1.41 5.56 -5.42
N THR A 115 2.63 5.93 -5.02
CA THR A 115 3.72 5.01 -4.76
C THR A 115 4.04 5.07 -3.28
N GLU A 116 3.74 3.98 -2.57
CA GLU A 116 4.12 3.83 -1.16
C GLU A 116 5.48 3.16 -1.06
N ILE A 117 6.34 3.70 -0.22
CA ILE A 117 7.69 3.20 0.01
C ILE A 117 7.77 2.64 1.43
N PHE A 118 8.25 1.40 1.53
CA PHE A 118 8.40 0.70 2.80
C PHE A 118 9.84 0.27 3.00
N ARG A 119 10.23 0.16 4.23
CA ARG A 119 11.55 -0.35 4.61
C ARG A 119 11.44 -1.68 5.33
N TYR A 120 12.47 -2.48 5.20
CA TYR A 120 12.61 -3.74 5.92
C TYR A 120 13.54 -3.53 7.10
N ASP A 121 13.05 -3.78 8.30
CA ASP A 121 13.78 -3.57 9.54
C ASP A 121 13.48 -4.68 10.55
N LYS A 122 14.52 -5.21 11.18
CA LYS A 122 14.41 -6.26 12.21
C LYS A 122 13.56 -7.46 11.77
N GLY A 123 13.74 -7.91 10.54
CA GLY A 123 13.08 -9.08 10.00
C GLY A 123 11.63 -8.87 9.55
N LYS A 124 11.17 -7.63 9.40
CA LYS A 124 9.81 -7.31 8.96
C LYS A 124 9.73 -6.03 8.16
N TRP A 125 8.70 -5.95 7.32
CA TRP A 125 8.31 -4.73 6.62
C TRP A 125 7.58 -3.78 7.55
N ILE A 126 7.91 -2.50 7.44
CA ILE A 126 7.31 -1.44 8.26
C ILE A 126 6.90 -0.25 7.39
N TYR A 127 5.84 0.45 7.82
CA TYR A 127 5.29 1.64 7.19
C TYR A 127 5.35 2.85 8.11
#